data_df4d3e729ac8d9abf41d63221bbaddbd
#
_entry.id   df4d3e729ac8d9abf41d63221bbaddbd
#
_cell.length_a   1.000
_cell.length_b   1.000
_cell.length_c   1.000
_cell.angle_alpha   90.00
_cell.angle_beta   90.00
_cell.angle_gamma   90.00
#
_symmetry.space_group_name_H-M   'P 1'
#
loop_
_entity.id
_entity.type
_entity.pdbx_description
1 polymer ?
#
loop_
_entity_poly.entity_id
_entity_poly.type
_entity_poly.pdbx_seq_one_letter_code
_entity_poly.pdbx_strand_id
1 'polypeptide(L)'
;MAPALSAQLTKMNTKAIYPGTFDPITNGHIDLAERASKLFDEVVVAIAESPAKEPFFSLTERLTLAGNVLSHISNLEVRGFSGLLIDYMRKNNSRVVIRGLRAVTDFEYEFQLAAMNRQLDSEIETVFLTPAENYTFVSATLVKEIATLGGDVSKFLHPEVLGALHQKLNTTDTD
;
A
#
# COMPACT_ATOMS: atom_id res chain seq x y z
N MET A 1 -37.08 -37.30 -14.12
CA MET A 1 -36.47 -36.01 -14.55
C MET A 1 -36.21 -35.21 -13.29
N ALA A 2 -34.98 -35.14 -12.84
CA ALA A 2 -34.59 -34.34 -11.70
C ALA A 2 -34.28 -32.93 -12.18
N PRO A 3 -34.71 -31.86 -11.48
CA PRO A 3 -34.36 -30.48 -11.87
C PRO A 3 -32.88 -30.24 -11.63
N ALA A 4 -32.18 -29.76 -12.65
CA ALA A 4 -30.80 -29.30 -12.54
C ALA A 4 -30.74 -28.11 -11.58
N LEU A 5 -30.11 -28.33 -10.43
CA LEU A 5 -29.76 -27.28 -9.49
C LEU A 5 -28.65 -26.44 -10.13
N SER A 6 -29.00 -25.39 -10.87
CA SER A 6 -28.04 -24.36 -11.24
C SER A 6 -27.68 -23.57 -9.97
N ALA A 7 -26.65 -24.02 -9.26
CA ALA A 7 -26.04 -23.21 -8.24
C ALA A 7 -25.50 -21.94 -8.94
N GLN A 8 -26.23 -20.85 -8.84
CA GLN A 8 -25.67 -19.52 -9.05
C GLN A 8 -24.59 -19.35 -7.96
N LEU A 9 -23.33 -19.61 -8.32
CA LEU A 9 -22.17 -19.17 -7.56
C LEU A 9 -22.27 -17.65 -7.50
N THR A 10 -22.81 -17.14 -6.41
CA THR A 10 -22.73 -15.72 -6.09
C THR A 10 -21.25 -15.40 -6.02
N LYS A 11 -20.72 -14.69 -7.03
CA LYS A 11 -19.34 -14.24 -7.03
C LYS A 11 -19.15 -13.41 -5.77
N MET A 12 -18.41 -13.93 -4.80
CA MET A 12 -18.08 -13.18 -3.60
C MET A 12 -17.18 -12.01 -4.04
N ASN A 13 -17.69 -10.80 -3.91
CA ASN A 13 -16.90 -9.60 -4.19
C ASN A 13 -15.80 -9.49 -3.11
N THR A 14 -14.58 -9.81 -3.49
CA THR A 14 -13.42 -9.80 -2.58
C THR A 14 -12.76 -8.43 -2.60
N LYS A 15 -13.00 -7.66 -1.54
CA LYS A 15 -12.37 -6.38 -1.29
C LYS A 15 -11.14 -6.55 -0.40
N ALA A 16 -10.01 -6.01 -0.83
CA ALA A 16 -8.76 -6.04 -0.07
C ALA A 16 -8.26 -4.63 0.26
N ILE A 17 -7.69 -4.47 1.45
CA ILE A 17 -7.05 -3.23 1.89
C ILE A 17 -5.54 -3.39 1.82
N TYR A 18 -4.86 -2.50 1.13
CA TYR A 18 -3.41 -2.39 1.11
C TYR A 18 -2.98 -1.18 1.93
N PRO A 19 -2.70 -1.36 3.24
CA PRO A 19 -2.37 -0.25 4.14
C PRO A 19 -0.87 0.06 4.11
N GLY A 20 -0.55 1.34 4.21
CA GLY A 20 0.84 1.79 4.33
C GLY A 20 0.94 3.28 4.63
N THR A 21 2.16 3.75 4.86
CA THR A 21 2.43 5.19 4.98
C THR A 21 2.61 5.84 3.61
N PHE A 22 3.20 5.11 2.65
CA PHE A 22 3.47 5.57 1.28
C PHE A 22 4.15 6.95 1.23
N ASP A 23 5.28 7.05 1.89
CA ASP A 23 6.00 8.31 2.11
C ASP A 23 7.42 8.30 1.53
N PRO A 24 7.55 8.47 0.20
CA PRO A 24 6.50 8.47 -0.81
C PRO A 24 6.11 7.05 -1.29
N ILE A 25 5.12 6.97 -2.15
CA ILE A 25 4.83 5.76 -2.93
C ILE A 25 6.01 5.45 -3.86
N THR A 26 6.45 4.19 -3.92
CA THR A 26 7.57 3.72 -4.75
C THR A 26 7.09 2.79 -5.85
N ASN A 27 7.96 2.52 -6.85
CA ASN A 27 7.65 1.54 -7.91
C ASN A 27 7.34 0.14 -7.33
N GLY A 28 7.93 -0.23 -6.20
CA GLY A 28 7.59 -1.48 -5.51
C GLY A 28 6.16 -1.48 -4.94
N HIS A 29 5.69 -0.34 -4.43
CA HIS A 29 4.29 -0.20 -4.00
C HIS A 29 3.31 -0.25 -5.18
N ILE A 30 3.66 0.36 -6.31
CA ILE A 30 2.86 0.34 -7.54
C ILE A 30 2.75 -1.08 -8.08
N ASP A 31 3.87 -1.83 -8.19
CA ASP A 31 3.88 -3.24 -8.61
C ASP A 31 2.93 -4.09 -7.76
N LEU A 32 3.00 -3.96 -6.44
CA LEU A 32 2.12 -4.69 -5.54
C LEU A 32 0.64 -4.31 -5.72
N ALA A 33 0.33 -3.03 -5.88
CA ALA A 33 -1.03 -2.55 -6.11
C ALA A 33 -1.60 -3.08 -7.43
N GLU A 34 -0.82 -3.05 -8.52
CA GLU A 34 -1.20 -3.60 -9.82
C GLU A 34 -1.45 -5.12 -9.77
N ARG A 35 -0.64 -5.84 -9.02
CA ARG A 35 -0.81 -7.29 -8.87
C ARG A 35 -1.97 -7.63 -7.97
N ALA A 36 -2.17 -6.88 -6.89
CA ALA A 36 -3.34 -7.01 -6.03
C ALA A 36 -4.64 -6.77 -6.81
N SER A 37 -4.67 -5.78 -7.70
CA SER A 37 -5.87 -5.48 -8.51
C SER A 37 -6.28 -6.61 -9.45
N LYS A 38 -5.35 -7.52 -9.79
CA LYS A 38 -5.63 -8.71 -10.60
C LYS A 38 -6.15 -9.88 -9.78
N LEU A 39 -5.91 -9.88 -8.45
CA LEU A 39 -6.29 -10.95 -7.54
C LEU A 39 -7.63 -10.69 -6.84
N PHE A 40 -7.96 -9.42 -6.62
CA PHE A 40 -9.14 -8.99 -5.88
C PHE A 40 -10.09 -8.19 -6.77
N ASP A 41 -11.39 -8.27 -6.49
CA ASP A 41 -12.40 -7.54 -7.25
C ASP A 41 -12.34 -6.02 -6.98
N GLU A 42 -11.93 -5.64 -5.77
CA GLU A 42 -11.74 -4.26 -5.33
C GLU A 42 -10.50 -4.14 -4.42
N VAL A 43 -9.66 -3.16 -4.66
CA VAL A 43 -8.50 -2.86 -3.84
C VAL A 43 -8.58 -1.43 -3.32
N VAL A 44 -8.33 -1.24 -2.03
CA VAL A 44 -8.18 0.09 -1.43
C VAL A 44 -6.75 0.24 -0.93
N VAL A 45 -6.00 1.13 -1.55
CA VAL A 45 -4.72 1.60 -1.00
C VAL A 45 -5.04 2.59 0.12
N ALA A 46 -4.82 2.14 1.36
CA ALA A 46 -5.17 2.90 2.55
C ALA A 46 -3.93 3.59 3.12
N ILE A 47 -3.86 4.91 2.98
CA ILE A 47 -2.73 5.72 3.43
C ILE A 47 -2.95 6.13 4.87
N ALA A 48 -2.10 5.61 5.76
CA ALA A 48 -2.16 5.95 7.17
C ALA A 48 -1.67 7.39 7.43
N GLU A 49 -2.38 8.12 8.27
CA GLU A 49 -1.96 9.46 8.71
C GLU A 49 -0.58 9.41 9.39
N SER A 50 -0.37 8.43 10.28
CA SER A 50 0.91 8.09 10.92
C SER A 50 1.67 9.29 11.54
N PRO A 51 1.05 10.15 12.38
CA PRO A 51 1.69 11.35 12.90
C PRO A 51 2.95 11.03 13.71
N ALA A 52 3.00 9.91 14.41
CA ALA A 52 4.17 9.48 15.19
C ALA A 52 5.40 9.14 14.34
N LYS A 53 5.24 8.95 13.03
CA LYS A 53 6.35 8.69 12.08
C LYS A 53 6.89 9.95 11.44
N GLU A 54 6.26 11.11 11.67
CA GLU A 54 6.63 12.39 11.06
C GLU A 54 6.89 12.25 9.56
N PRO A 55 5.87 11.89 8.76
CA PRO A 55 6.09 11.65 7.34
C PRO A 55 6.65 12.87 6.62
N PHE A 56 7.57 12.65 5.68
CA PHE A 56 8.16 13.72 4.87
C PHE A 56 7.13 14.45 4.01
N PHE A 57 6.20 13.70 3.42
CA PHE A 57 5.05 14.26 2.73
C PHE A 57 3.83 14.30 3.64
N SER A 58 3.06 15.38 3.61
CA SER A 58 1.75 15.47 4.29
C SER A 58 0.80 14.38 3.78
N LEU A 59 -0.25 14.09 4.54
CA LEU A 59 -1.25 13.11 4.11
C LEU A 59 -1.87 13.49 2.75
N THR A 60 -2.18 14.77 2.54
CA THR A 60 -2.76 15.27 1.28
C THR A 60 -1.81 15.06 0.10
N GLU A 61 -0.52 15.35 0.26
CA GLU A 61 0.49 15.11 -0.78
C GLU A 61 0.60 13.62 -1.12
N ARG A 62 0.64 12.75 -0.10
CA ARG A 62 0.72 11.29 -0.29
C ARG A 62 -0.52 10.73 -1.00
N LEU A 63 -1.71 11.23 -0.65
CA LEU A 63 -2.96 10.87 -1.30
C LEU A 63 -2.97 11.30 -2.77
N THR A 64 -2.54 12.52 -3.06
CA THR A 64 -2.46 13.05 -4.42
C THR A 64 -1.49 12.23 -5.28
N LEU A 65 -0.26 12.03 -4.79
CA LEU A 65 0.76 11.27 -5.52
C LEU A 65 0.32 9.83 -5.78
N ALA A 66 -0.20 9.13 -4.76
CA ALA A 66 -0.67 7.76 -4.94
C ALA A 66 -1.90 7.70 -5.86
N GLY A 67 -2.85 8.63 -5.74
CA GLY A 67 -4.01 8.71 -6.61
C GLY A 67 -3.65 8.90 -8.07
N ASN A 68 -2.69 9.79 -8.36
CA ASN A 68 -2.24 10.05 -9.72
C ASN A 68 -1.56 8.82 -10.34
N VAL A 69 -0.57 8.26 -9.66
CA VAL A 69 0.23 7.15 -10.22
C VAL A 69 -0.53 5.83 -10.30
N LEU A 70 -1.59 5.65 -9.52
CA LEU A 70 -2.46 4.46 -9.54
C LEU A 70 -3.75 4.65 -10.34
N SER A 71 -3.98 5.83 -10.94
CA SER A 71 -5.22 6.18 -11.64
C SER A 71 -5.57 5.28 -12.83
N HIS A 72 -4.57 4.57 -13.38
CA HIS A 72 -4.74 3.62 -14.48
C HIS A 72 -5.38 2.28 -14.04
N ILE A 73 -5.53 2.02 -12.73
CA ILE A 73 -6.08 0.77 -12.19
C ILE A 73 -7.56 0.98 -11.87
N SER A 74 -8.45 0.42 -12.69
CA SER A 74 -9.89 0.70 -12.66
C SER A 74 -10.62 0.21 -11.41
N ASN A 75 -10.15 -0.84 -10.75
CA ASN A 75 -10.74 -1.44 -9.55
C ASN A 75 -9.95 -1.11 -8.27
N LEU A 76 -9.19 -0.01 -8.29
CA LEU A 76 -8.40 0.45 -7.17
C LEU A 76 -8.80 1.87 -6.77
N GLU A 77 -8.94 2.10 -5.46
CA GLU A 77 -9.14 3.41 -4.88
C GLU A 77 -8.01 3.74 -3.90
N VAL A 78 -7.68 5.03 -3.78
CA VAL A 78 -6.73 5.55 -2.79
C VAL A 78 -7.51 6.34 -1.75
N ARG A 79 -7.37 5.97 -0.47
CA ARG A 79 -8.06 6.61 0.65
C ARG A 79 -7.11 6.84 1.83
N GLY A 80 -7.30 7.97 2.52
CA GLY A 80 -6.63 8.21 3.80
C GLY A 80 -7.37 7.56 4.96
N PHE A 81 -6.65 7.18 6.01
CA PHE A 81 -7.25 6.75 7.25
C PHE A 81 -6.41 7.15 8.47
N SER A 82 -7.07 7.26 9.61
CA SER A 82 -6.46 7.44 10.92
C SER A 82 -6.99 6.40 11.91
N GLY A 83 -6.25 6.17 12.97
CA GLY A 83 -6.60 5.22 14.00
C GLY A 83 -6.24 3.77 13.67
N LEU A 84 -6.96 2.82 14.26
CA LEU A 84 -6.65 1.40 14.14
C LEU A 84 -7.07 0.83 12.79
N LEU A 85 -6.17 0.09 12.14
CA LEU A 85 -6.43 -0.55 10.84
C LEU A 85 -7.68 -1.46 10.87
N ILE A 86 -7.86 -2.22 11.93
CA ILE A 86 -8.99 -3.15 12.09
C ILE A 86 -10.33 -2.41 12.07
N ASP A 87 -10.42 -1.26 12.73
CA ASP A 87 -11.65 -0.44 12.72
C ASP A 87 -11.92 0.14 11.33
N TYR A 88 -10.85 0.55 10.63
CA TYR A 88 -10.96 0.98 9.25
C TYR A 88 -11.47 -0.13 8.33
N MET A 89 -10.96 -1.35 8.50
CA MET A 89 -11.38 -2.52 7.72
C MET A 89 -12.84 -2.87 7.94
N ARG A 90 -13.30 -2.87 9.19
CA ARG A 90 -14.71 -3.11 9.54
C ARG A 90 -15.63 -2.08 8.87
N LYS A 91 -15.28 -0.80 8.94
CA LYS A 91 -16.04 0.29 8.29
C LYS A 91 -16.12 0.16 6.78
N ASN A 92 -15.11 -0.47 6.16
CA ASN A 92 -15.06 -0.68 4.71
C ASN A 92 -15.54 -2.08 4.28
N ASN A 93 -16.06 -2.89 5.19
CA ASN A 93 -16.50 -4.27 4.92
C ASN A 93 -15.43 -5.12 4.23
N SER A 94 -14.17 -4.95 4.61
CA SER A 94 -13.05 -5.74 4.11
C SER A 94 -12.51 -6.66 5.18
N ARG A 95 -12.16 -7.88 4.78
CA ARG A 95 -11.55 -8.90 5.66
C ARG A 95 -10.12 -9.26 5.24
N VAL A 96 -9.62 -8.68 4.16
CA VAL A 96 -8.31 -9.00 3.61
C VAL A 96 -7.37 -7.80 3.72
N VAL A 97 -6.24 -8.02 4.40
CA VAL A 97 -5.11 -7.09 4.43
C VAL A 97 -4.04 -7.57 3.46
N ILE A 98 -3.57 -6.69 2.59
CA ILE A 98 -2.42 -6.95 1.72
C ILE A 98 -1.18 -6.34 2.36
N ARG A 99 -0.10 -7.13 2.45
CA ARG A 99 1.20 -6.68 2.92
C ARG A 99 2.29 -7.09 1.94
N GLY A 100 3.23 -6.20 1.69
CA GLY A 100 4.43 -6.48 0.91
C GLY A 100 5.51 -7.12 1.78
N LEU A 101 6.06 -8.25 1.34
CA LEU A 101 7.25 -8.87 1.96
C LEU A 101 8.44 -8.70 1.02
N ARG A 102 9.43 -7.91 1.42
CA ARG A 102 10.62 -7.61 0.62
C ARG A 102 11.82 -8.47 1.00
N ALA A 103 12.04 -8.69 2.29
CA ALA A 103 13.19 -9.40 2.81
C ALA A 103 12.81 -10.27 4.01
N VAL A 104 13.69 -11.21 4.37
CA VAL A 104 13.52 -12.07 5.55
C VAL A 104 13.38 -11.25 6.84
N THR A 105 14.07 -10.12 6.92
CA THR A 105 13.99 -9.19 8.06
C THR A 105 12.62 -8.54 8.25
N ASP A 106 11.85 -8.38 7.18
CA ASP A 106 10.49 -7.84 7.26
C ASP A 106 9.49 -8.91 7.74
N PHE A 107 9.79 -10.18 7.50
CA PHE A 107 8.87 -11.30 7.74
C PHE A 107 8.44 -11.42 9.20
N GLU A 108 9.37 -11.36 10.13
CA GLU A 108 9.06 -11.48 11.57
C GLU A 108 8.07 -10.41 12.03
N TYR A 109 8.33 -9.17 11.67
CA TYR A 109 7.48 -8.04 12.03
C TYR A 109 6.09 -8.13 11.37
N GLU A 110 6.05 -8.42 10.08
CA GLU A 110 4.79 -8.55 9.33
C GLU A 110 3.96 -9.75 9.81
N PHE A 111 4.62 -10.85 10.17
CA PHE A 111 3.96 -12.02 10.75
C PHE A 111 3.36 -11.71 12.13
N GLN A 112 4.08 -10.99 12.98
CA GLN A 112 3.57 -10.52 14.27
C GLN A 112 2.36 -9.62 14.08
N LEU A 113 2.41 -8.67 13.15
CA LEU A 113 1.26 -7.80 12.83
C LEU A 113 0.04 -8.59 12.34
N ALA A 114 0.24 -9.58 11.48
CA ALA A 114 -0.84 -10.45 11.01
C ALA A 114 -1.48 -11.23 12.16
N ALA A 115 -0.67 -11.79 13.06
CA ALA A 115 -1.15 -12.49 14.24
C ALA A 115 -1.92 -11.57 15.20
N MET A 116 -1.43 -10.35 15.43
CA MET A 116 -2.12 -9.33 16.25
C MET A 116 -3.45 -8.90 15.61
N ASN A 117 -3.47 -8.66 14.31
CA ASN A 117 -4.71 -8.32 13.61
C ASN A 117 -5.77 -9.40 13.78
N ARG A 118 -5.39 -10.68 13.65
CA ARG A 118 -6.31 -11.82 13.84
C ARG A 118 -6.77 -11.97 15.29
N GLN A 119 -5.97 -11.60 16.28
CA GLN A 119 -6.39 -11.56 17.69
C GLN A 119 -7.41 -10.43 17.95
N LEU A 120 -7.29 -9.30 17.26
CA LEU A 120 -8.24 -8.19 17.37
C LEU A 120 -9.54 -8.47 16.62
N ASP A 121 -9.46 -9.21 15.51
CA ASP A 121 -10.61 -9.61 14.71
C ASP A 121 -10.29 -10.91 13.95
N SER A 122 -10.90 -12.02 14.37
CA SER A 122 -10.66 -13.36 13.79
C SER A 122 -11.10 -13.51 12.34
N GLU A 123 -11.91 -12.59 11.81
CA GLU A 123 -12.38 -12.60 10.43
C GLU A 123 -11.37 -11.96 9.46
N ILE A 124 -10.32 -11.33 9.99
CA ILE A 124 -9.31 -10.64 9.16
C ILE A 124 -8.17 -11.59 8.81
N GLU A 125 -7.92 -11.71 7.51
CA GLU A 125 -6.80 -12.46 6.96
C GLU A 125 -5.77 -11.54 6.31
N THR A 126 -4.49 -11.89 6.48
CA THR A 126 -3.39 -11.16 5.86
C THR A 126 -2.80 -11.95 4.70
N VAL A 127 -2.76 -11.34 3.53
CA VAL A 127 -2.14 -11.88 2.33
C VAL A 127 -0.82 -11.18 2.09
N PHE A 128 0.25 -11.96 2.01
CA PHE A 128 1.58 -11.46 1.72
C PHE A 128 1.90 -11.56 0.23
N LEU A 129 2.32 -10.46 -0.36
CA LEU A 129 2.81 -10.40 -1.74
C LEU A 129 4.28 -10.01 -1.73
N THR A 130 5.09 -10.73 -2.49
CA THR A 130 6.49 -10.34 -2.73
C THR A 130 6.55 -9.35 -3.89
N PRO A 131 7.34 -8.28 -3.82
CA PRO A 131 7.54 -7.38 -4.96
C PRO A 131 8.30 -8.08 -6.08
N ALA A 132 8.28 -7.50 -7.28
CA ALA A 132 9.15 -7.93 -8.36
C ALA A 132 10.64 -7.83 -7.93
N GLU A 133 11.50 -8.67 -8.52
CA GLU A 133 12.91 -8.78 -8.12
C GLU A 133 13.64 -7.44 -8.08
N ASN A 134 13.37 -6.56 -9.04
CA ASN A 134 13.97 -5.24 -9.13
C ASN A 134 13.61 -4.31 -7.96
N TYR A 135 12.58 -4.63 -7.18
CA TYR A 135 12.09 -3.80 -6.08
C TYR A 135 12.24 -4.46 -4.71
N THR A 136 12.86 -5.63 -4.64
CA THR A 136 13.04 -6.40 -3.40
C THR A 136 13.74 -5.60 -2.29
N PHE A 137 14.68 -4.73 -2.65
CA PHE A 137 15.46 -3.93 -1.69
C PHE A 137 14.98 -2.48 -1.60
N VAL A 138 13.91 -2.11 -2.29
CA VAL A 138 13.41 -0.73 -2.32
C VAL A 138 12.56 -0.46 -1.08
N SER A 139 12.93 0.55 -0.29
CA SER A 139 12.09 1.11 0.76
C SER A 139 11.96 2.62 0.60
N ALA A 140 10.79 3.19 0.95
CA ALA A 140 10.56 4.62 0.89
C ALA A 140 11.57 5.40 1.77
N THR A 141 11.95 4.85 2.92
CA THR A 141 12.94 5.44 3.82
C THR A 141 14.31 5.52 3.15
N LEU A 142 14.79 4.41 2.60
CA LEU A 142 16.09 4.37 1.91
C LEU A 142 16.11 5.28 0.67
N VAL A 143 15.01 5.30 -0.09
CA VAL A 143 14.88 6.18 -1.27
C VAL A 143 15.01 7.66 -0.85
N LYS A 144 14.33 8.08 0.21
CA LYS A 144 14.46 9.46 0.74
C LYS A 144 15.87 9.76 1.21
N GLU A 145 16.47 8.86 1.96
CA GLU A 145 17.84 9.01 2.47
C GLU A 145 18.85 9.22 1.32
N ILE A 146 18.79 8.36 0.30
CA ILE A 146 19.66 8.47 -0.88
C ILE A 146 19.42 9.79 -1.62
N ALA A 147 18.15 10.17 -1.83
CA ALA A 147 17.81 11.42 -2.52
C ALA A 147 18.30 12.65 -1.76
N THR A 148 18.17 12.68 -0.43
CA THR A 148 18.67 13.76 0.43
C THR A 148 20.19 13.92 0.31
N LEU A 149 20.91 12.82 0.09
CA LEU A 149 22.36 12.83 -0.14
C LEU A 149 22.76 13.11 -1.60
N GLY A 150 21.79 13.46 -2.48
CA GLY A 150 22.03 13.78 -3.89
C GLY A 150 22.17 12.55 -4.79
N GLY A 151 21.83 11.35 -4.31
CA GLY A 151 21.87 10.14 -5.10
C GLY A 151 20.69 10.02 -6.09
N ASP A 152 20.91 9.36 -7.23
CA ASP A 152 19.87 9.12 -8.23
C ASP A 152 18.92 8.00 -7.79
N VAL A 153 17.66 8.35 -7.55
CA VAL A 153 16.58 7.43 -7.17
C VAL A 153 15.53 7.24 -8.27
N SER A 154 15.80 7.71 -9.49
CA SER A 154 14.85 7.66 -10.62
C SER A 154 14.34 6.26 -10.95
N LYS A 155 15.15 5.22 -10.75
CA LYS A 155 14.78 3.81 -10.98
C LYS A 155 13.74 3.28 -9.99
N PHE A 156 13.58 3.93 -8.85
CA PHE A 156 12.74 3.44 -7.75
C PHE A 156 11.41 4.18 -7.62
N LEU A 157 11.27 5.31 -8.33
CA LEU A 157 10.10 6.18 -8.24
C LEU A 157 9.47 6.43 -9.62
N HIS A 158 8.16 6.57 -9.62
CA HIS A 158 7.47 7.13 -10.78
C HIS A 158 7.95 8.57 -11.04
N PRO A 159 8.06 9.05 -12.30
CA PRO A 159 8.58 10.39 -12.61
C PRO A 159 7.88 11.53 -11.86
N GLU A 160 6.58 11.45 -11.67
CA GLU A 160 5.81 12.44 -10.92
C GLU A 160 6.22 12.48 -9.44
N VAL A 161 6.40 11.30 -8.82
CA VAL A 161 6.84 11.19 -7.42
C VAL A 161 8.27 11.68 -7.25
N LEU A 162 9.14 11.38 -8.21
CA LEU A 162 10.51 11.87 -8.26
C LEU A 162 10.55 13.41 -8.31
N GLY A 163 9.74 14.01 -9.18
CA GLY A 163 9.62 15.47 -9.29
C GLY A 163 9.17 16.11 -7.98
N ALA A 164 8.15 15.56 -7.35
CA ALA A 164 7.66 16.05 -6.05
C ALA A 164 8.73 15.91 -4.94
N LEU A 165 9.47 14.80 -4.93
CA LEU A 165 10.56 14.58 -3.97
C LEU A 165 11.66 15.62 -4.11
N HIS A 166 12.14 15.86 -5.33
CA HIS A 166 13.17 16.87 -5.57
C HIS A 166 12.70 18.28 -5.24
N GLN A 167 11.46 18.64 -5.60
CA GLN A 167 10.89 19.94 -5.26
C GLN A 167 10.87 20.15 -3.75
N LYS A 168 10.47 19.14 -2.99
CA LYS A 168 10.35 19.25 -1.53
C LYS A 168 11.72 19.29 -0.84
N LEU A 169 12.71 18.54 -1.32
CA LEU A 169 14.09 18.61 -0.81
C LEU A 169 14.68 20.01 -1.02
N ASN A 170 14.51 20.59 -2.21
CA ASN A 170 15.03 21.93 -2.52
C ASN A 170 14.39 23.04 -1.68
N THR A 171 13.15 22.87 -1.21
CA THR A 171 12.50 23.83 -0.31
C THR A 171 12.96 23.72 1.13
N THR A 172 13.42 22.54 1.55
CA THR A 172 13.91 22.30 2.92
C THR A 172 15.35 22.79 3.12
N ASP A 173 16.15 22.90 2.05
CA ASP A 173 17.54 23.39 2.11
C ASP A 173 17.65 24.94 2.12
N THR A 174 16.51 25.64 2.10
CA THR A 174 16.47 27.12 1.99
C THR A 174 16.08 27.82 3.31
N ASP A 175 15.77 27.04 4.36
CA ASP A 175 15.45 27.51 5.72
C ASP A 175 16.60 27.15 6.69
#